data_500ccafa356d1b8c6f0fc5e327d4eea0
#
_entry.id   500ccafa356d1b8c6f0fc5e327d4eea0
#
_cell.length_a   1.000
_cell.length_b   1.000
_cell.length_c   1.000
_cell.angle_alpha   90.00
_cell.angle_beta   90.00
_cell.angle_gamma   90.00
#
_symmetry.space_group_name_H-M   'P 1'
#
loop_
_entity.id
_entity.type
_entity.pdbx_description
1 polymer ?
#
loop_
_entity_poly.entity_id
_entity_poly.type
_entity_poly.pdbx_seq_one_letter_code
_entity_poly.pdbx_strand_id
1 'polypeptide(L)'
;MGPEATTGAGDEAAAGGGRFSVTTERRADAVVLTLSGELDHDTAEPLREALERHVRQGARRILVDCGPLGFCDSTGLNILLHARLAAQEAGGRIELAGLRPPVARMFEITGAHAVFQMYAGVEEALADERPA
;
A
#
# COMPACT_ATOMS: atom_id res chain seq x y z
N MET A 1 8.95 -11.58 -18.38
CA MET A 1 8.59 -11.53 -17.69
C MET A 1 8.53 -11.27 -17.03
N GLY A 2 8.65 -11.07 -17.12
CA GLY A 2 8.37 -10.77 -16.24
C GLY A 2 8.67 -10.40 -15.74
N PRO A 3 8.60 -10.25 -15.91
CA PRO A 3 8.76 -9.79 -15.29
C PRO A 3 9.18 -9.47 -14.90
N GLU A 4 9.31 -9.38 -15.26
CA GLU A 4 9.36 -9.15 -14.72
C GLU A 4 9.53 -8.78 -14.16
N ALA A 5 9.68 -8.76 -14.66
CA ALA A 5 9.59 -8.49 -13.91
C ALA A 5 9.85 -8.18 -13.35
N THR A 6 9.96 -8.09 -13.66
CA THR A 6 9.86 -7.86 -12.95
C THR A 6 10.23 -7.55 -12.37
N THR A 7 10.51 -7.36 -12.59
CA THR A 7 10.57 -7.08 -11.87
C THR A 7 10.83 -6.75 -11.20
N GLY A 8 11.17 -6.70 -11.43
CA GLY A 8 11.19 -6.35 -10.59
C GLY A 8 11.18 -6.33 -10.12
N ALA A 9 11.26 -6.19 -10.31
CA ALA A 9 10.93 -6.17 -9.53
C ALA A 9 10.88 -6.78 -9.06
N GLY A 10 10.68 -6.90 -9.66
CA GLY A 10 10.29 -7.82 -8.91
C GLY A 10 10.86 -8.37 -7.96
N ASP A 11 11.80 -8.40 -7.88
CA ASP A 11 12.27 -8.83 -6.75
C ASP A 11 11.45 -8.57 -5.61
N GLU A 12 10.74 -7.59 -5.67
CA GLU A 12 9.85 -7.32 -4.62
C GLU A 12 8.79 -8.29 -4.49
N ALA A 13 8.42 -8.94 -5.55
CA ALA A 13 7.38 -9.91 -5.51
C ALA A 13 7.70 -11.05 -4.59
N ALA A 14 8.97 -11.27 -4.31
CA ALA A 14 9.33 -12.35 -3.44
C ALA A 14 9.35 -11.94 -1.99
N ALA A 15 9.19 -10.67 -1.71
CA ALA A 15 9.24 -10.22 -0.34
C ALA A 15 8.07 -10.77 0.42
N GLY A 16 8.32 -11.31 1.60
CA GLY A 16 7.30 -11.87 2.44
C GLY A 16 6.96 -13.30 2.15
N GLY A 17 7.11 -13.74 0.90
CA GLY A 17 6.82 -15.10 0.52
C GLY A 17 5.50 -15.58 1.05
N GLY A 18 5.19 -16.84 0.86
CA GLY A 18 4.09 -17.51 1.51
C GLY A 18 2.82 -16.71 1.68
N ARG A 19 2.55 -16.27 2.90
CA ARG A 19 1.24 -15.72 3.23
C ARG A 19 1.04 -14.28 2.83
N PHE A 20 2.09 -13.56 2.51
CA PHE A 20 1.94 -12.14 2.23
C PHE A 20 3.02 -11.69 1.25
N SER A 21 2.65 -10.83 0.33
CA SER A 21 3.63 -10.24 -0.58
C SER A 21 3.25 -8.82 -0.93
N VAL A 22 4.27 -8.04 -1.32
CA VAL A 22 4.11 -6.67 -1.80
C VAL A 22 4.77 -6.61 -3.17
N THR A 23 4.04 -6.13 -4.17
CA THR A 23 4.64 -5.85 -5.47
C THR A 23 4.56 -4.36 -5.73
N THR A 24 5.50 -3.85 -6.51
CA THR A 24 5.62 -2.42 -6.77
C THR A 24 5.54 -2.17 -8.26
N GLU A 25 4.76 -1.16 -8.64
CA GLU A 25 4.62 -0.79 -10.04
C GLU A 25 4.47 0.72 -10.11
N ARG A 26 5.18 1.36 -11.05
CA ARG A 26 4.96 2.79 -11.27
C ARG A 26 3.87 2.96 -12.31
N ARG A 27 2.85 3.74 -11.99
CA ARG A 27 1.73 4.03 -12.88
C ARG A 27 1.51 5.53 -12.88
N ALA A 28 1.64 6.18 -14.04
CA ALA A 28 1.53 7.63 -14.15
C ALA A 28 2.52 8.28 -13.17
N ASP A 29 2.06 9.15 -12.28
CA ASP A 29 2.93 9.79 -11.31
C ASP A 29 2.84 9.10 -9.94
N ALA A 30 2.27 7.93 -9.87
CA ALA A 30 2.08 7.21 -8.61
C ALA A 30 2.93 5.96 -8.55
N VAL A 31 3.29 5.57 -7.34
CA VAL A 31 3.85 4.25 -7.07
C VAL A 31 2.70 3.42 -6.51
N VAL A 32 2.41 2.29 -7.16
CA VAL A 32 1.33 1.40 -6.73
C VAL A 32 1.96 0.21 -6.02
N LEU A 33 1.59 0.04 -4.76
CA LEU A 33 2.01 -1.12 -3.97
C LEU A 33 0.81 -2.04 -3.84
N THR A 34 0.91 -3.23 -4.41
CA THR A 34 -0.16 -4.21 -4.33
C THR A 34 0.14 -5.18 -3.21
N LEU A 35 -0.79 -5.28 -2.26
CA LEU A 35 -0.65 -6.16 -1.10
C LEU A 35 -1.50 -7.40 -1.34
N SER A 36 -0.89 -8.58 -1.15
CA SER A 36 -1.60 -9.82 -1.38
C SER A 36 -1.40 -10.75 -0.19
N GLY A 37 -2.47 -11.37 0.25
CA GLY A 37 -2.41 -12.36 1.31
C GLY A 37 -2.88 -11.84 2.65
N GLU A 38 -2.14 -12.17 3.70
CA GLU A 38 -2.50 -11.85 5.07
C GLU A 38 -1.41 -11.01 5.70
N LEU A 39 -1.79 -9.85 6.18
CA LEU A 39 -0.86 -8.88 6.74
C LEU A 39 -1.01 -8.87 8.25
N ASP A 40 0.00 -9.41 8.94
CA ASP A 40 0.01 -9.44 10.40
C ASP A 40 1.42 -9.16 10.89
N HIS A 41 1.65 -9.29 12.20
CA HIS A 41 2.94 -8.88 12.74
C HIS A 41 4.08 -9.80 12.28
N ASP A 42 3.78 -11.01 11.84
CA ASP A 42 4.82 -11.91 11.33
C ASP A 42 5.16 -11.64 9.87
N THR A 43 4.28 -10.95 9.14
CA THR A 43 4.46 -10.77 7.70
C THR A 43 4.65 -9.33 7.29
N ALA A 44 4.64 -8.40 8.22
CA ALA A 44 4.51 -6.98 7.91
C ALA A 44 5.80 -6.30 7.43
N GLU A 45 6.97 -6.91 7.65
CA GLU A 45 8.23 -6.24 7.37
C GLU A 45 8.38 -5.81 5.91
N PRO A 46 8.01 -6.64 4.91
CA PRO A 46 8.12 -6.19 3.52
C PRO A 46 7.30 -4.95 3.23
N LEU A 47 6.13 -4.82 3.87
CA LEU A 47 5.32 -3.61 3.67
C LEU A 47 6.03 -2.39 4.26
N ARG A 48 6.54 -2.51 5.48
CA ARG A 48 7.22 -1.39 6.09
C ARG A 48 8.42 -0.94 5.26
N GLU A 49 9.21 -1.91 4.78
CA GLU A 49 10.38 -1.58 3.98
C GLU A 49 9.99 -0.90 2.67
N ALA A 50 8.94 -1.39 2.01
CA ALA A 50 8.53 -0.80 0.74
C ALA A 50 8.06 0.64 0.95
N LEU A 51 7.25 0.88 1.98
CA LEU A 51 6.76 2.22 2.24
C LEU A 51 7.89 3.17 2.61
N GLU A 52 8.78 2.75 3.49
CA GLU A 52 9.91 3.59 3.88
C GLU A 52 10.79 3.94 2.70
N ARG A 53 11.04 2.95 1.83
CA ARG A 53 11.87 3.19 0.67
C ARG A 53 11.28 4.24 -0.26
N HIS A 54 9.98 4.12 -0.54
CA HIS A 54 9.38 5.05 -1.48
C HIS A 54 9.19 6.43 -0.89
N VAL A 55 8.93 6.52 0.41
CA VAL A 55 8.89 7.82 1.08
C VAL A 55 10.26 8.49 1.02
N ARG A 56 11.33 7.74 1.31
CA ARG A 56 12.68 8.29 1.26
C ARG A 56 13.05 8.75 -0.15
N GLN A 57 12.54 8.06 -1.16
CA GLN A 57 12.82 8.42 -2.55
C GLN A 57 11.99 9.59 -3.04
N GLY A 58 11.15 10.14 -2.19
CA GLY A 58 10.38 11.33 -2.52
C GLY A 58 9.15 11.07 -3.36
N ALA A 59 8.58 9.86 -3.29
CA ALA A 59 7.37 9.57 -4.03
C ALA A 59 6.28 10.53 -3.60
N ARG A 60 5.67 11.21 -4.57
CA ARG A 60 4.63 12.19 -4.26
C ARG A 60 3.29 11.52 -4.00
N ARG A 61 3.06 10.37 -4.60
CA ARG A 61 1.80 9.64 -4.44
C ARG A 61 2.10 8.16 -4.36
N ILE A 62 1.75 7.57 -3.23
CA ILE A 62 1.85 6.12 -3.04
C ILE A 62 0.43 5.59 -2.92
N LEU A 63 0.03 4.72 -3.84
CA LEU A 63 -1.30 4.13 -3.86
C LEU A 63 -1.17 2.68 -3.43
N VAL A 64 -1.79 2.33 -2.31
CA VAL A 64 -1.72 0.97 -1.80
C VAL A 64 -2.97 0.22 -2.26
N ASP A 65 -2.75 -0.77 -3.13
CA ASP A 65 -3.82 -1.59 -3.67
C ASP A 65 -4.06 -2.75 -2.72
N CYS A 66 -5.19 -2.74 -2.03
CA CYS A 66 -5.54 -3.75 -1.06
C CYS A 66 -6.51 -4.79 -1.63
N GLY A 67 -6.71 -4.80 -2.96
CA GLY A 67 -7.63 -5.74 -3.57
C GLY A 67 -7.36 -7.20 -3.22
N PRO A 68 -6.09 -7.66 -3.36
CA PRO A 68 -5.78 -9.04 -3.01
C PRO A 68 -5.49 -9.27 -1.52
N LEU A 69 -5.65 -8.25 -0.68
CA LEU A 69 -5.39 -8.39 0.75
C LEU A 69 -6.62 -8.94 1.45
N GLY A 70 -6.48 -10.11 2.06
CA GLY A 70 -7.61 -10.77 2.71
C GLY A 70 -7.70 -10.52 4.21
N PHE A 71 -6.63 -10.06 4.82
CA PHE A 71 -6.59 -9.86 6.27
C PHE A 71 -5.56 -8.81 6.63
N CYS A 72 -5.87 -7.98 7.62
CA CYS A 72 -4.94 -6.98 8.12
C CYS A 72 -5.19 -6.79 9.61
N ASP A 73 -4.15 -6.97 10.43
CA ASP A 73 -4.29 -6.73 11.86
C ASP A 73 -3.76 -5.34 12.23
N SER A 74 -3.70 -5.05 13.53
CA SER A 74 -3.30 -3.73 14.00
C SER A 74 -1.85 -3.40 13.64
N THR A 75 -0.99 -4.39 13.50
CA THR A 75 0.40 -4.13 13.10
C THR A 75 0.44 -3.52 11.69
N GLY A 76 -0.29 -4.13 10.75
CA GLY A 76 -0.34 -3.60 9.39
C GLY A 76 -0.96 -2.23 9.35
N LEU A 77 -2.05 -2.04 10.10
CA LEU A 77 -2.70 -0.75 10.16
C LEU A 77 -1.75 0.33 10.68
N ASN A 78 -1.02 0.03 11.75
CA ASN A 78 -0.10 1.02 12.32
C ASN A 78 1.03 1.37 11.37
N ILE A 79 1.52 0.40 10.60
CA ILE A 79 2.54 0.68 9.60
C ILE A 79 2.01 1.67 8.57
N LEU A 80 0.78 1.47 8.11
CA LEU A 80 0.17 2.38 7.15
C LEU A 80 -0.02 3.78 7.74
N LEU A 81 -0.44 3.86 9.00
CA LEU A 81 -0.65 5.16 9.64
C LEU A 81 0.67 5.91 9.81
N HIS A 82 1.72 5.22 10.25
CA HIS A 82 3.02 5.87 10.40
C HIS A 82 3.58 6.32 9.05
N ALA A 83 3.43 5.49 8.03
CA ALA A 83 3.91 5.84 6.71
C ALA A 83 3.15 7.05 6.15
N ARG A 84 1.87 7.16 6.45
CA ARG A 84 1.08 8.29 6.02
C ARG A 84 1.66 9.60 6.57
N LEU A 85 2.00 9.60 7.85
CA LEU A 85 2.57 10.81 8.45
C LEU A 85 3.94 11.12 7.85
N ALA A 86 4.77 10.10 7.65
CA ALA A 86 6.08 10.31 7.06
C ALA A 86 5.98 10.85 5.63
N ALA A 87 5.01 10.33 4.87
CA ALA A 87 4.82 10.81 3.51
C ALA A 87 4.40 12.27 3.50
N GLN A 88 3.48 12.65 4.39
CA GLN A 88 3.05 14.04 4.47
C GLN A 88 4.21 14.97 4.80
N GLU A 89 5.07 14.56 5.73
CA GLU A 89 6.23 15.37 6.08
C GLU A 89 7.18 15.52 4.90
N ALA A 90 7.22 14.54 4.01
CA ALA A 90 8.09 14.59 2.85
C ALA A 90 7.42 15.22 1.63
N GLY A 91 6.21 15.73 1.79
CA GLY A 91 5.52 16.40 0.69
C GLY A 91 4.71 15.48 -0.22
N GLY A 92 4.52 14.23 0.19
CA GLY A 92 3.75 13.27 -0.58
C GLY A 92 2.51 12.83 0.16
N ARG A 93 1.88 11.75 -0.35
CA ARG A 93 0.69 11.22 0.30
C ARG A 93 0.56 9.74 0.02
N ILE A 94 -0.19 9.06 0.91
CA ILE A 94 -0.52 7.65 0.76
C ILE A 94 -2.02 7.53 0.67
N GLU A 95 -2.50 6.80 -0.33
CA GLU A 95 -3.92 6.53 -0.56
C GLU A 95 -4.14 5.04 -0.64
N LEU A 96 -5.37 4.61 -0.37
CA LEU A 96 -5.71 3.19 -0.37
C LEU A 96 -6.78 2.91 -1.40
N ALA A 97 -6.77 1.69 -1.96
CA ALA A 97 -7.76 1.30 -2.95
C ALA A 97 -8.15 -0.15 -2.75
N GLY A 98 -9.42 -0.45 -2.99
CA GLY A 98 -9.88 -1.83 -3.12
C GLY A 98 -10.00 -2.61 -1.84
N LEU A 99 -10.25 -1.96 -0.70
CA LEU A 99 -10.38 -2.67 0.56
C LEU A 99 -11.55 -3.63 0.53
N ARG A 100 -11.29 -4.91 0.81
CA ARG A 100 -12.34 -5.89 0.94
C ARG A 100 -13.05 -5.71 2.28
N PRO A 101 -14.28 -6.21 2.40
CA PRO A 101 -15.08 -5.97 3.61
C PRO A 101 -14.37 -6.29 4.94
N PRO A 102 -13.67 -7.42 5.10
CA PRO A 102 -13.03 -7.65 6.40
C PRO A 102 -11.97 -6.62 6.75
N VAL A 103 -11.20 -6.17 5.75
CA VAL A 103 -10.18 -5.16 5.96
C VAL A 103 -10.82 -3.79 6.17
N ALA A 104 -11.84 -3.48 5.36
CA ALA A 104 -12.54 -2.21 5.50
C ALA A 104 -13.17 -2.07 6.88
N ARG A 105 -13.71 -3.18 7.40
CA ARG A 105 -14.34 -3.15 8.73
C ARG A 105 -13.32 -2.77 9.80
N MET A 106 -12.11 -3.30 9.70
CA MET A 106 -11.08 -2.95 10.66
C MET A 106 -10.77 -1.45 10.62
N PHE A 107 -10.68 -0.89 9.41
CA PHE A 107 -10.44 0.54 9.29
C PHE A 107 -11.59 1.35 9.88
N GLU A 108 -12.83 0.86 9.72
CA GLU A 108 -13.99 1.56 10.29
C GLU A 108 -13.99 1.49 11.81
N ILE A 109 -13.73 0.31 12.36
CA ILE A 109 -13.77 0.12 13.80
C ILE A 109 -12.71 0.98 14.50
N THR A 110 -11.55 1.11 13.90
CA THR A 110 -10.45 1.86 14.50
C THR A 110 -10.50 3.35 14.18
N GLY A 111 -11.38 3.77 13.28
CA GLY A 111 -11.42 5.17 12.83
C GLY A 111 -10.42 5.52 11.77
N ALA A 112 -9.60 4.55 11.35
CA ALA A 112 -8.55 4.84 10.38
C ALA A 112 -9.13 5.25 9.03
N HIS A 113 -10.36 4.81 8.72
CA HIS A 113 -11.00 5.19 7.46
C HIS A 113 -11.15 6.70 7.32
N ALA A 114 -11.15 7.43 8.42
CA ALA A 114 -11.34 8.87 8.39
C ALA A 114 -10.08 9.63 8.00
N VAL A 115 -8.90 9.00 8.05
CA VAL A 115 -7.66 9.71 7.78
C VAL A 115 -7.04 9.35 6.44
N PHE A 116 -7.55 8.33 5.76
CA PHE A 116 -7.04 7.95 4.43
C PHE A 116 -8.02 8.33 3.35
N GLN A 117 -7.50 8.77 2.20
CA GLN A 117 -8.30 8.85 0.99
C GLN A 117 -8.42 7.44 0.44
N MET A 118 -9.64 6.98 0.23
CA MET A 118 -9.89 5.61 -0.22
C MET A 118 -10.67 5.60 -1.52
N TYR A 119 -10.36 4.61 -2.36
CA TYR A 119 -11.01 4.42 -3.65
C TYR A 119 -11.49 2.99 -3.77
N ALA A 120 -12.49 2.78 -4.60
CA ALA A 120 -13.01 1.44 -4.83
C ALA A 120 -11.99 0.55 -5.53
N GLY A 121 -11.13 1.12 -6.36
CA GLY A 121 -10.10 0.35 -7.04
C GLY A 121 -9.01 1.25 -7.56
N VAL A 122 -7.94 0.60 -8.07
CA VAL A 122 -6.75 1.32 -8.53
C VAL A 122 -7.08 2.24 -9.70
N GLU A 123 -7.87 1.76 -10.67
CA GLU A 123 -8.13 2.57 -11.85
C GLU A 123 -8.92 3.83 -11.49
N GLU A 124 -9.85 3.71 -10.55
CA GLU A 124 -10.59 4.87 -10.09
C GLU A 124 -9.66 5.86 -9.39
N ALA A 125 -8.73 5.34 -8.58
CA ALA A 125 -7.78 6.19 -7.90
C ALA A 125 -6.87 6.92 -8.89
N LEU A 126 -6.39 6.21 -9.91
CA LEU A 126 -5.49 6.82 -10.88
C LEU A 126 -6.20 7.84 -11.76
N ALA A 127 -7.50 7.70 -11.93
CA ALA A 127 -8.27 8.67 -12.70
C ALA A 127 -8.49 9.98 -11.93
N ASP A 128 -8.29 9.97 -10.62
CA ASP A 128 -8.49 11.15 -9.78
C ASP A 128 -7.15 11.88 -9.65
N GLU A 129 -6.95 12.93 -10.44
CA GLU A 129 -5.66 13.62 -10.52
C GLU A 129 -5.64 14.79 -9.55
N ARG A 130 -5.64 14.48 -8.28
CA ARG A 130 -5.67 15.53 -7.27
C ARG A 130 -4.29 16.16 -7.11
N PRO A 131 -4.23 17.46 -6.87
CA PRO A 131 -2.96 18.10 -6.58
C PRO A 131 -2.41 17.56 -5.27
N ALA A 132 -1.10 17.50 -5.17
CA ALA A 132 -0.44 17.02 -3.97
C ALA A 132 -0.66 17.96 -2.80
#